data_2bda0bcf1b91646533f2bc96bafb9d17
#
_entry.id   2bda0bcf1b91646533f2bc96bafb9d17
#
_cell.length_a   1.000
_cell.length_b   1.000
_cell.length_c   1.000
_cell.angle_alpha   90.00
_cell.angle_beta   90.00
_cell.angle_gamma   90.00
#
_symmetry.space_group_name_H-M   'P 1'
#
loop_
_entity.id
_entity.type
_entity.pdbx_description
1 polymer ?
#
loop_
_entity_poly.entity_id
_entity_poly.type
_entity_poly.pdbx_seq_one_letter_code
_entity_poly.pdbx_strand_id
1 'polypeptide(L)'
;MTPMEHMDHLMSRASRRSFLGQVAGMGAAAALGPVEIQADPKWDISWIDTVKKAKRRAMFDAPSPGVVFDLARRWYDNIEKVYGRSARRSCAVLNLRTRSTSGGLADSMWQKYPIGEDLKVNDPDTNAPARRNLGLRVSAEKDAMGYGSIEDLQKRGAVVIVCDFALGHLANRLAKAVNATPDDVHAELRSNLVAGAFLVPSGIFGAAEAQNAGCAFIPA
;
A
#
# COMPACT_ATOMS: atom_id res chain seq x y z
N MET A 1 -15.51 9.94 56.54
CA MET A 1 -14.89 9.01 55.59
C MET A 1 -15.31 9.42 54.18
N THR A 2 -14.40 9.96 53.46
CA THR A 2 -14.62 10.44 52.08
C THR A 2 -14.52 9.28 51.07
N PRO A 3 -15.17 9.37 49.90
CA PRO A 3 -15.14 8.30 48.89
C PRO A 3 -13.72 8.00 48.36
N MET A 4 -12.72 8.79 48.65
CA MET A 4 -11.33 8.64 48.23
C MET A 4 -10.54 7.62 49.05
N GLU A 5 -10.92 7.40 50.35
CA GLU A 5 -10.25 6.45 51.22
C GLU A 5 -10.62 4.98 50.91
N HIS A 6 -11.74 4.77 50.20
CA HIS A 6 -12.18 3.42 49.84
C HIS A 6 -11.54 2.87 48.59
N MET A 7 -10.93 3.74 47.74
CA MET A 7 -10.28 3.32 46.51
C MET A 7 -8.82 2.91 46.70
N ASP A 8 -8.15 3.41 47.71
CA ASP A 8 -6.75 3.05 48.02
C ASP A 8 -6.59 1.66 48.63
N HIS A 9 -7.67 1.09 49.20
CA HIS A 9 -7.62 -0.25 49.82
C HIS A 9 -7.76 -1.39 48.81
N LEU A 10 -8.20 -1.13 47.57
CA LEU A 10 -8.35 -2.13 46.49
C LEU A 10 -7.13 -2.25 45.56
N MET A 11 -6.20 -1.31 45.62
CA MET A 11 -4.99 -1.30 44.77
C MET A 11 -3.74 -1.84 45.45
N SER A 12 -3.83 -2.30 46.69
CA SER A 12 -2.71 -2.85 47.45
C SER A 12 -2.75 -4.37 47.46
N ARG A 13 -1.77 -4.98 46.80
CA ARG A 13 -1.39 -6.39 46.82
C ARG A 13 -1.81 -7.30 45.68
N ALA A 14 -1.64 -6.88 44.44
CA ALA A 14 -1.26 -7.87 43.42
C ALA A 14 0.28 -7.98 43.45
N SER A 15 0.82 -8.89 44.24
CA SER A 15 2.25 -9.08 44.30
C SER A 15 2.74 -9.68 42.96
N ARG A 16 3.95 -9.30 42.51
CA ARG A 16 4.58 -9.86 41.30
C ARG A 16 4.58 -11.40 41.30
N ARG A 17 4.52 -12.04 42.47
CA ARG A 17 4.39 -13.51 42.67
C ARG A 17 3.01 -14.03 42.28
N SER A 18 1.88 -13.29 42.53
CA SER A 18 0.56 -13.72 42.11
C SER A 18 0.40 -13.65 40.58
N PHE A 19 0.99 -12.65 39.95
CA PHE A 19 0.98 -12.54 38.49
C PHE A 19 1.76 -13.69 37.82
N LEU A 20 2.95 -14.01 38.34
CA LEU A 20 3.74 -15.12 37.82
C LEU A 20 3.09 -16.49 38.10
N GLY A 21 2.36 -16.64 39.20
CA GLY A 21 1.59 -17.86 39.51
C GLY A 21 0.38 -18.07 38.57
N GLN A 22 -0.28 -16.98 38.14
CA GLN A 22 -1.37 -17.05 37.16
C GLN A 22 -0.87 -17.37 35.75
N VAL A 23 0.30 -16.86 35.36
CA VAL A 23 0.94 -17.19 34.06
C VAL A 23 1.42 -18.63 34.02
N ALA A 24 1.91 -19.19 35.15
CA ALA A 24 2.35 -20.59 35.23
C ALA A 24 1.18 -21.59 35.19
N GLY A 25 -0.02 -21.19 35.64
CA GLY A 25 -1.21 -22.03 35.60
C GLY A 25 -1.89 -22.13 34.22
N MET A 26 -1.58 -21.24 33.29
CA MET A 26 -2.07 -21.25 31.90
C MET A 26 -1.13 -21.97 30.92
N GLY A 27 -0.11 -22.64 31.41
CA GLY A 27 0.87 -23.38 30.62
C GLY A 27 0.40 -24.70 30.02
N ALA A 28 -0.90 -25.02 30.07
CA ALA A 28 -1.50 -26.03 29.22
C ALA A 28 -2.16 -25.36 27.99
N ALA A 29 -1.44 -24.43 27.35
CA ALA A 29 -1.75 -24.10 25.97
C ALA A 29 -1.46 -25.37 25.17
N ALA A 30 -2.53 -26.09 24.84
CA ALA A 30 -2.52 -27.15 23.86
C ALA A 30 -1.56 -26.75 22.74
N ALA A 31 -0.73 -27.67 22.31
CA ALA A 31 0.00 -27.60 21.07
C ALA A 31 -1.04 -27.47 19.93
N LEU A 32 -1.54 -26.26 19.75
CA LEU A 32 -2.14 -25.88 18.50
C LEU A 32 -0.97 -25.96 17.54
N GLY A 33 -0.92 -27.02 16.76
CA GLY A 33 -0.04 -27.08 15.60
C GLY A 33 -0.19 -25.81 14.80
N PRO A 34 0.77 -25.46 13.95
CA PRO A 34 0.68 -24.24 13.15
C PRO A 34 -0.69 -24.25 12.45
N VAL A 35 -1.57 -23.34 12.87
CA VAL A 35 -2.81 -23.10 12.14
C VAL A 35 -2.36 -22.49 10.84
N GLU A 36 -2.37 -23.30 9.78
CA GLU A 36 -2.12 -22.86 8.43
C GLU A 36 -3.34 -22.01 8.04
N ILE A 37 -3.24 -20.69 8.31
CA ILE A 37 -4.25 -19.73 7.91
C ILE A 37 -4.09 -19.61 6.40
N GLN A 38 -4.91 -20.33 5.64
CA GLN A 38 -5.02 -20.11 4.21
C GLN A 38 -5.53 -18.69 3.98
N ALA A 39 -4.76 -17.92 3.21
CA ALA A 39 -5.20 -16.59 2.78
C ALA A 39 -6.52 -16.73 2.01
N ASP A 40 -7.46 -15.81 2.22
CA ASP A 40 -8.67 -15.71 1.41
C ASP A 40 -8.27 -15.65 -0.08
N PRO A 41 -8.73 -16.58 -0.93
CA PRO A 41 -8.36 -16.62 -2.35
C PRO A 41 -8.72 -15.34 -3.13
N LYS A 42 -9.54 -14.48 -2.53
CA LYS A 42 -9.82 -13.13 -3.02
C LYS A 42 -8.57 -12.24 -3.10
N TRP A 43 -7.53 -12.51 -2.29
CA TRP A 43 -6.36 -11.67 -2.16
C TRP A 43 -5.10 -12.40 -2.62
N ASP A 44 -4.47 -11.87 -3.68
CA ASP A 44 -3.17 -12.37 -4.13
C ASP A 44 -2.05 -11.76 -3.26
N ILE A 45 -1.48 -12.58 -2.40
CA ILE A 45 -0.38 -12.20 -1.50
C ILE A 45 1.00 -12.64 -2.03
N SER A 46 1.09 -13.16 -3.24
CA SER A 46 2.34 -13.65 -3.85
C SER A 46 3.41 -12.56 -4.00
N TRP A 47 2.99 -11.29 -4.01
CA TRP A 47 3.90 -10.15 -4.00
C TRP A 47 4.84 -10.15 -2.79
N ILE A 48 4.40 -10.68 -1.64
CA ILE A 48 5.22 -10.78 -0.42
C ILE A 48 6.45 -11.65 -0.66
N ASP A 49 6.29 -12.76 -1.39
CA ASP A 49 7.40 -13.65 -1.73
C ASP A 49 8.37 -12.99 -2.70
N THR A 50 7.88 -12.17 -3.62
CA THR A 50 8.71 -11.35 -4.50
C THR A 50 9.57 -10.38 -3.69
N VAL A 51 8.99 -9.72 -2.72
CA VAL A 51 9.70 -8.82 -1.79
C VAL A 51 10.75 -9.59 -0.99
N LYS A 52 10.38 -10.74 -0.38
CA LYS A 52 11.29 -11.55 0.45
C LYS A 52 12.54 -12.03 -0.30
N LYS A 53 12.44 -12.28 -1.61
CA LYS A 53 13.57 -12.69 -2.46
C LYS A 53 14.60 -11.57 -2.68
N ALA A 54 14.22 -10.32 -2.51
CA ALA A 54 15.11 -9.18 -2.71
C ALA A 54 16.09 -9.04 -1.53
N LYS A 55 17.32 -8.59 -1.83
CA LYS A 55 18.33 -8.30 -0.80
C LYS A 55 18.11 -6.93 -0.14
N ARG A 56 17.63 -5.95 -0.93
CA ARG A 56 17.33 -4.59 -0.47
C ARG A 56 15.86 -4.32 -0.74
N ARG A 57 15.16 -3.87 0.27
CA ARG A 57 13.71 -3.74 0.27
C ARG A 57 13.34 -2.40 0.86
N ALA A 58 12.49 -1.65 0.17
CA ALA A 58 11.93 -0.41 0.65
C ALA A 58 10.45 -0.36 0.29
N MET A 59 9.63 0.14 1.18
CA MET A 59 8.24 0.45 0.89
C MET A 59 8.05 1.97 0.89
N PHE A 60 7.51 2.48 -0.19
CA PHE A 60 7.14 3.88 -0.37
C PHE A 60 5.65 4.01 -0.09
N ASP A 61 5.32 4.65 1.02
CA ASP A 61 3.94 4.84 1.45
C ASP A 61 3.38 6.13 0.86
N ALA A 62 2.48 5.99 -0.11
CA ALA A 62 1.96 7.10 -0.89
C ALA A 62 0.49 7.40 -0.55
N PRO A 63 0.21 8.36 0.32
CA PRO A 63 -1.17 8.82 0.57
C PRO A 63 -1.70 9.75 -0.53
N SER A 64 -0.81 10.40 -1.27
CA SER A 64 -1.15 11.35 -2.34
C SER A 64 -0.46 10.97 -3.65
N PRO A 65 -1.06 11.26 -4.82
CA PRO A 65 -0.41 11.03 -6.12
C PRO A 65 0.79 11.98 -6.31
N GLY A 66 1.77 11.55 -7.10
CA GLY A 66 2.87 12.38 -7.58
C GLY A 66 4.25 11.88 -7.16
N VAL A 67 4.80 12.36 -6.09
CA VAL A 67 6.23 12.23 -5.71
C VAL A 67 6.71 10.79 -5.51
N VAL A 68 5.82 9.84 -5.23
CA VAL A 68 6.19 8.47 -4.87
C VAL A 68 7.02 7.77 -5.95
N PHE A 69 6.67 7.97 -7.21
CA PHE A 69 7.36 7.34 -8.32
C PHE A 69 8.78 7.90 -8.50
N ASP A 70 8.95 9.21 -8.32
CA ASP A 70 10.24 9.88 -8.40
C ASP A 70 11.16 9.47 -7.24
N LEU A 71 10.61 9.35 -6.03
CA LEU A 71 11.37 8.88 -4.87
C LEU A 71 11.82 7.44 -5.02
N ALA A 72 10.93 6.55 -5.50
CA ALA A 72 11.27 5.16 -5.75
C ALA A 72 12.31 5.02 -6.87
N ARG A 73 12.19 5.80 -7.96
CA ARG A 73 13.19 5.84 -9.02
C ARG A 73 14.54 6.29 -8.49
N ARG A 74 14.59 7.40 -7.77
CA ARG A 74 15.81 7.91 -7.16
C ARG A 74 16.47 6.90 -6.21
N TRP A 75 15.64 6.16 -5.45
CA TRP A 75 16.15 5.09 -4.61
C TRP A 75 16.82 3.99 -5.43
N TYR A 76 16.22 3.52 -6.53
CA TYR A 76 16.83 2.54 -7.41
C TYR A 76 18.11 3.07 -8.04
N ASP A 77 18.13 4.31 -8.52
CA ASP A 77 19.31 4.94 -9.14
C ASP A 77 20.47 5.04 -8.14
N ASN A 78 20.19 5.42 -6.91
CA ASN A 78 21.19 5.46 -5.84
C ASN A 78 21.71 4.06 -5.48
N ILE A 79 20.84 3.07 -5.41
CA ILE A 79 21.24 1.68 -5.16
C ILE A 79 22.15 1.18 -6.28
N GLU A 80 21.81 1.50 -7.53
CA GLU A 80 22.63 1.12 -8.69
C GLU A 80 23.99 1.82 -8.69
N LYS A 81 24.00 3.11 -8.40
CA LYS A 81 25.21 3.92 -8.28
C LYS A 81 26.17 3.39 -7.21
N VAL A 82 25.63 2.97 -6.05
CA VAL A 82 26.46 2.53 -4.90
C VAL A 82 26.87 1.08 -5.02
N TYR A 83 25.99 0.21 -5.52
CA TYR A 83 26.15 -1.24 -5.44
C TYR A 83 26.30 -1.93 -6.81
N GLY A 84 26.23 -1.19 -7.90
CA GLY A 84 26.39 -1.71 -9.26
C GLY A 84 25.45 -2.87 -9.58
N ARG A 85 25.98 -3.95 -10.17
CA ARG A 85 25.17 -5.12 -10.58
C ARG A 85 24.36 -5.76 -9.46
N SER A 86 24.77 -5.61 -8.20
CA SER A 86 24.02 -6.16 -7.07
C SER A 86 22.70 -5.40 -6.78
N ALA A 87 22.48 -4.26 -7.42
CA ALA A 87 21.24 -3.50 -7.40
C ALA A 87 20.04 -4.30 -7.93
N ARG A 88 20.26 -5.21 -8.88
CA ARG A 88 19.22 -6.08 -9.47
C ARG A 88 18.49 -6.97 -8.45
N ARG A 89 18.99 -7.07 -7.23
CA ARG A 89 18.34 -7.76 -6.11
C ARG A 89 17.65 -6.79 -5.16
N SER A 90 17.15 -5.68 -5.68
CA SER A 90 16.39 -4.68 -4.92
C SER A 90 14.93 -4.71 -5.32
N CYS A 91 14.03 -4.45 -4.35
CA CYS A 91 12.60 -4.39 -4.58
C CYS A 91 12.03 -3.17 -3.84
N ALA A 92 11.37 -2.29 -4.57
CA ALA A 92 10.53 -1.24 -4.02
C ALA A 92 9.08 -1.72 -3.99
N VAL A 93 8.37 -1.50 -2.89
CA VAL A 93 6.92 -1.66 -2.81
C VAL A 93 6.30 -0.27 -2.86
N LEU A 94 5.44 -0.03 -3.84
CA LEU A 94 4.67 1.21 -3.98
C LEU A 94 3.29 0.97 -3.36
N ASN A 95 3.06 1.52 -2.16
CA ASN A 95 1.80 1.37 -1.45
C ASN A 95 0.86 2.53 -1.82
N LEU A 96 0.03 2.31 -2.83
CA LEU A 96 -0.91 3.31 -3.32
C LEU A 96 -2.19 3.28 -2.48
N ARG A 97 -2.36 4.26 -1.60
CA ARG A 97 -3.50 4.38 -0.69
C ARG A 97 -4.11 5.78 -0.70
N THR A 98 -5.29 5.93 -0.15
CA THR A 98 -6.03 7.20 -0.14
C THR A 98 -6.19 7.80 -1.56
N ARG A 99 -5.67 8.97 -1.84
CA ARG A 99 -5.78 9.62 -3.16
C ARG A 99 -4.88 8.99 -4.23
N SER A 100 -3.73 8.43 -3.84
CA SER A 100 -2.82 7.80 -4.81
C SER A 100 -3.32 6.46 -5.35
N THR A 101 -4.35 5.88 -4.74
CA THR A 101 -4.96 4.61 -5.19
C THR A 101 -5.40 4.67 -6.65
N SER A 102 -5.81 5.85 -7.14
CA SER A 102 -6.14 6.10 -8.54
C SER A 102 -4.96 5.90 -9.50
N GLY A 103 -3.72 6.10 -9.03
CA GLY A 103 -2.52 5.78 -9.80
C GLY A 103 -2.34 4.29 -10.09
N GLY A 104 -3.01 3.42 -9.32
CA GLY A 104 -3.07 1.99 -9.58
C GLY A 104 -4.09 1.56 -10.63
N LEU A 105 -4.86 2.48 -11.21
CA LEU A 105 -5.91 2.20 -12.21
C LEU A 105 -5.39 2.32 -13.63
N ALA A 106 -5.84 1.42 -14.50
CA ALA A 106 -5.55 1.47 -15.93
C ALA A 106 -6.10 2.74 -16.60
N ASP A 107 -5.51 3.15 -17.72
CA ASP A 107 -5.94 4.30 -18.50
C ASP A 107 -7.44 4.26 -18.88
N SER A 108 -7.98 3.07 -19.12
CA SER A 108 -9.41 2.88 -19.43
C SER A 108 -10.33 3.42 -18.33
N MET A 109 -9.94 3.32 -17.07
CA MET A 109 -10.72 3.87 -15.95
C MET A 109 -10.64 5.39 -15.88
N TRP A 110 -9.50 5.97 -16.19
CA TRP A 110 -9.33 7.41 -16.28
C TRP A 110 -10.11 8.03 -17.47
N GLN A 111 -10.22 7.27 -18.57
CA GLN A 111 -11.04 7.68 -19.72
C GLN A 111 -12.53 7.62 -19.41
N LYS A 112 -12.97 6.55 -18.74
CA LYS A 112 -14.38 6.29 -18.45
C LYS A 112 -14.91 7.17 -17.33
N TYR A 113 -14.16 7.33 -16.26
CA TYR A 113 -14.58 8.04 -15.06
C TYR A 113 -13.90 9.40 -14.93
N PRO A 114 -14.58 10.40 -14.31
CA PRO A 114 -14.01 11.75 -14.13
C PRO A 114 -12.96 11.79 -12.97
N ILE A 115 -11.94 10.89 -13.05
CA ILE A 115 -10.93 10.78 -12.00
C ILE A 115 -10.08 12.06 -11.91
N GLY A 116 -9.72 12.65 -13.04
CA GLY A 116 -8.96 13.89 -13.08
C GLY A 116 -9.69 15.05 -12.42
N GLU A 117 -11.00 15.16 -12.64
CA GLU A 117 -11.86 16.15 -12.00
C GLU A 117 -11.97 15.91 -10.49
N ASP A 118 -12.21 14.66 -10.06
CA ASP A 118 -12.30 14.28 -8.63
C ASP A 118 -11.02 14.60 -7.87
N LEU A 119 -9.88 14.35 -8.49
CA LEU A 119 -8.57 14.61 -7.90
C LEU A 119 -8.08 16.04 -8.09
N LYS A 120 -8.72 16.84 -8.96
CA LYS A 120 -8.26 18.16 -9.42
C LYS A 120 -6.87 18.09 -10.04
N VAL A 121 -6.65 17.10 -10.90
CA VAL A 121 -5.39 16.86 -11.61
C VAL A 121 -5.60 17.11 -13.10
N ASN A 122 -4.85 18.04 -13.64
CA ASN A 122 -4.87 18.34 -15.07
C ASN A 122 -3.77 17.56 -15.81
N ASP A 123 -4.08 17.15 -17.02
CA ASP A 123 -3.07 16.63 -17.95
C ASP A 123 -2.19 17.80 -18.43
N PRO A 124 -0.87 17.72 -18.25
CA PRO A 124 0.04 18.81 -18.62
C PRO A 124 0.06 19.12 -20.11
N ASP A 125 -0.31 18.14 -20.96
CA ASP A 125 -0.29 18.33 -22.42
C ASP A 125 -1.52 19.08 -22.93
N THR A 126 -2.67 18.94 -22.24
CA THR A 126 -3.94 19.54 -22.66
C THR A 126 -4.43 20.65 -21.74
N ASN A 127 -3.87 20.77 -20.55
CA ASN A 127 -4.31 21.63 -19.45
C ASN A 127 -5.79 21.41 -19.03
N ALA A 128 -6.38 20.29 -19.45
CA ALA A 128 -7.73 19.85 -19.07
C ALA A 128 -7.63 18.77 -17.98
N PRO A 129 -8.73 18.45 -17.24
CA PRO A 129 -8.75 17.35 -16.30
C PRO A 129 -8.24 16.05 -16.94
N ALA A 130 -7.33 15.37 -16.24
CA ALA A 130 -6.64 14.20 -16.77
C ALA A 130 -7.62 13.07 -17.11
N ARG A 131 -7.49 12.53 -18.33
CA ARG A 131 -8.22 11.37 -18.86
C ARG A 131 -7.30 10.18 -19.09
N ARG A 132 -6.09 10.22 -18.51
CA ARG A 132 -5.11 9.13 -18.50
C ARG A 132 -4.41 9.09 -17.15
N ASN A 133 -3.86 7.95 -16.83
CA ASN A 133 -3.04 7.79 -15.63
C ASN A 133 -1.65 8.43 -15.84
N LEU A 134 -1.46 9.61 -15.27
CA LEU A 134 -0.21 10.36 -15.42
C LEU A 134 0.99 9.70 -14.73
N GLY A 135 0.74 8.77 -13.79
CA GLY A 135 1.80 8.01 -13.11
C GLY A 135 2.20 6.73 -13.85
N LEU A 136 1.42 6.30 -14.86
CA LEU A 136 1.69 5.05 -15.57
C LEU A 136 2.95 5.13 -16.42
N ARG A 137 3.07 6.20 -17.20
CA ARG A 137 4.20 6.50 -18.10
C ARG A 137 4.59 7.96 -18.00
N VAL A 138 5.84 8.25 -18.23
CA VAL A 138 6.35 9.61 -18.38
C VAL A 138 6.86 9.82 -19.81
N SER A 139 6.89 11.08 -20.28
CA SER A 139 7.52 11.41 -21.55
C SER A 139 9.02 11.16 -21.51
N ALA A 140 9.64 10.99 -22.69
CA ALA A 140 11.09 10.80 -22.79
C ALA A 140 11.88 11.97 -22.15
N GLU A 141 11.37 13.20 -22.26
CA GLU A 141 11.96 14.38 -21.62
C GLU A 141 11.92 14.26 -20.09
N LYS A 142 10.76 13.92 -19.50
CA LYS A 142 10.64 13.71 -18.06
C LYS A 142 11.47 12.52 -17.59
N ASP A 143 11.52 11.45 -18.37
CA ASP A 143 12.38 10.30 -18.07
C ASP A 143 13.86 10.72 -18.00
N ALA A 144 14.34 11.53 -18.95
CA ALA A 144 15.70 12.10 -18.94
C ALA A 144 15.95 13.02 -17.73
N MET A 145 14.91 13.66 -17.20
CA MET A 145 14.99 14.47 -15.96
C MET A 145 14.94 13.64 -14.68
N GLY A 146 14.78 12.33 -14.77
CA GLY A 146 14.72 11.43 -13.61
C GLY A 146 13.35 11.30 -12.94
N TYR A 147 12.25 11.66 -13.64
CA TYR A 147 10.91 11.38 -13.17
C TYR A 147 10.59 9.89 -13.27
N GLY A 148 9.95 9.34 -12.25
CA GLY A 148 9.57 7.93 -12.19
C GLY A 148 8.20 7.65 -12.81
N SER A 149 8.02 6.42 -13.31
CA SER A 149 6.71 5.91 -13.72
C SER A 149 6.50 4.49 -13.21
N ILE A 150 5.23 4.08 -13.15
CA ILE A 150 4.89 2.73 -12.72
C ILE A 150 5.54 1.69 -13.63
N GLU A 151 5.43 1.85 -14.95
CA GLU A 151 6.00 0.89 -15.91
C GLU A 151 7.53 0.78 -15.82
N ASP A 152 8.23 1.90 -15.65
CA ASP A 152 9.68 1.88 -15.48
C ASP A 152 10.07 1.19 -14.16
N LEU A 153 9.40 1.53 -13.08
CA LEU A 153 9.66 0.93 -11.78
C LEU A 153 9.36 -0.58 -11.75
N GLN A 154 8.28 -1.01 -12.41
CA GLN A 154 7.97 -2.44 -12.55
C GLN A 154 9.04 -3.19 -13.36
N LYS A 155 9.58 -2.61 -14.44
CA LYS A 155 10.72 -3.18 -15.19
C LYS A 155 11.96 -3.34 -14.31
N ARG A 156 12.12 -2.51 -13.30
CA ARG A 156 13.20 -2.58 -12.29
C ARG A 156 12.88 -3.51 -11.12
N GLY A 157 11.72 -4.17 -11.12
CA GLY A 157 11.29 -5.13 -10.11
C GLY A 157 10.49 -4.53 -8.96
N ALA A 158 9.91 -3.35 -9.14
CA ALA A 158 8.99 -2.80 -8.15
C ALA A 158 7.66 -3.57 -8.11
N VAL A 159 7.11 -3.71 -6.92
CA VAL A 159 5.77 -4.22 -6.64
C VAL A 159 4.86 -3.03 -6.41
N VAL A 160 3.71 -3.02 -7.09
CA VAL A 160 2.65 -2.01 -6.90
C VAL A 160 1.50 -2.67 -6.15
N ILE A 161 1.14 -2.13 -4.99
CA ILE A 161 -0.04 -2.57 -4.23
C ILE A 161 -1.06 -1.44 -4.15
N VAL A 162 -2.33 -1.79 -4.34
CA VAL A 162 -3.46 -0.85 -4.45
C VAL A 162 -4.46 -1.13 -3.33
N CYS A 163 -4.81 -0.09 -2.59
CA CYS A 163 -5.71 -0.16 -1.43
C CYS A 163 -7.17 -0.30 -1.87
N ASP A 164 -7.79 -1.48 -1.66
CA ASP A 164 -9.20 -1.73 -1.97
C ASP A 164 -10.16 -0.84 -1.17
N PHE A 165 -9.87 -0.63 0.10
CA PHE A 165 -10.65 0.29 0.94
C PHE A 165 -10.71 1.72 0.33
N ALA A 166 -9.59 2.20 -0.18
CA ALA A 166 -9.54 3.52 -0.82
C ALA A 166 -10.22 3.52 -2.20
N LEU A 167 -10.18 2.40 -2.95
CA LEU A 167 -10.94 2.24 -4.18
C LEU A 167 -12.45 2.32 -3.93
N GLY A 168 -12.96 1.72 -2.83
CA GLY A 168 -14.36 1.85 -2.46
C GLY A 168 -14.77 3.30 -2.20
N HIS A 169 -13.95 4.09 -1.52
CA HIS A 169 -14.19 5.51 -1.34
C HIS A 169 -14.14 6.30 -2.65
N LEU A 170 -13.23 5.96 -3.56
CA LEU A 170 -13.18 6.55 -4.90
C LEU A 170 -14.45 6.19 -5.69
N ALA A 171 -14.85 4.92 -5.68
CA ALA A 171 -16.05 4.43 -6.35
C ALA A 171 -17.32 5.17 -5.90
N ASN A 172 -17.47 5.41 -4.59
CA ASN A 172 -18.60 6.20 -4.04
C ASN A 172 -18.68 7.62 -4.61
N ARG A 173 -17.54 8.27 -4.87
CA ARG A 173 -17.51 9.60 -5.46
C ARG A 173 -17.79 9.57 -6.96
N LEU A 174 -17.14 8.64 -7.68
CA LEU A 174 -17.30 8.50 -9.13
C LEU A 174 -18.72 8.05 -9.51
N ALA A 175 -19.32 7.15 -8.74
CA ALA A 175 -20.69 6.67 -8.97
C ALA A 175 -21.70 7.81 -9.00
N LYS A 176 -21.57 8.79 -8.10
CA LYS A 176 -22.42 9.99 -8.08
C LYS A 176 -22.27 10.83 -9.35
N ALA A 177 -21.05 10.95 -9.88
CA ALA A 177 -20.77 11.74 -11.05
C ALA A 177 -21.30 11.12 -12.35
N VAL A 178 -21.42 9.77 -12.41
CA VAL A 178 -21.88 9.05 -13.61
C VAL A 178 -23.25 8.39 -13.45
N ASN A 179 -23.97 8.67 -12.34
CA ASN A 179 -25.29 8.10 -12.02
C ASN A 179 -25.29 6.55 -12.07
N ALA A 180 -24.28 5.93 -11.47
CA ALA A 180 -24.13 4.48 -11.34
C ALA A 180 -24.23 4.04 -9.88
N THR A 181 -24.26 2.72 -9.61
CA THR A 181 -24.17 2.22 -8.24
C THR A 181 -22.70 2.19 -7.77
N PRO A 182 -22.41 2.52 -6.51
CA PRO A 182 -21.05 2.43 -5.96
C PRO A 182 -20.43 1.04 -6.09
N ASP A 183 -21.23 -0.01 -5.91
CA ASP A 183 -20.76 -1.40 -5.95
C ASP A 183 -20.33 -1.80 -7.37
N ASP A 184 -21.08 -1.41 -8.40
CA ASP A 184 -20.71 -1.66 -9.80
C ASP A 184 -19.42 -0.94 -10.17
N VAL A 185 -19.31 0.34 -9.79
CA VAL A 185 -18.09 1.13 -10.03
C VAL A 185 -16.91 0.52 -9.30
N HIS A 186 -17.07 0.11 -8.02
CA HIS A 186 -16.01 -0.51 -7.24
C HIS A 186 -15.54 -1.82 -7.89
N ALA A 187 -16.48 -2.69 -8.29
CA ALA A 187 -16.16 -3.96 -8.97
C ALA A 187 -15.37 -3.71 -10.26
N GLU A 188 -15.75 -2.70 -11.03
CA GLU A 188 -15.05 -2.36 -12.26
C GLU A 188 -13.64 -1.80 -12.00
N LEU A 189 -13.48 -0.89 -11.03
CA LEU A 189 -12.17 -0.36 -10.66
C LEU A 189 -11.21 -1.48 -10.19
N ARG A 190 -11.71 -2.43 -9.39
CA ARG A 190 -10.94 -3.60 -8.93
C ARG A 190 -10.44 -4.48 -10.07
N SER A 191 -11.25 -4.63 -11.11
CA SER A 191 -10.94 -5.49 -12.27
C SER A 191 -10.04 -4.80 -13.30
N ASN A 192 -9.79 -3.50 -13.15
CA ASN A 192 -9.05 -2.68 -14.11
C ASN A 192 -7.88 -1.93 -13.46
N LEU A 193 -7.06 -2.67 -12.73
CA LEU A 193 -5.80 -2.15 -12.22
C LEU A 193 -4.75 -2.07 -13.34
N VAL A 194 -3.70 -1.30 -13.12
CA VAL A 194 -2.51 -1.36 -14.00
C VAL A 194 -1.94 -2.76 -13.99
N ALA A 195 -1.42 -3.21 -15.14
CA ALA A 195 -0.89 -4.56 -15.27
C ALA A 195 0.18 -4.85 -14.21
N GLY A 196 0.08 -6.01 -13.56
CA GLY A 196 1.02 -6.44 -12.51
C GLY A 196 0.88 -5.73 -11.16
N ALA A 197 -0.16 -4.92 -10.96
CA ALA A 197 -0.50 -4.41 -9.63
C ALA A 197 -1.31 -5.44 -8.84
N PHE A 198 -1.11 -5.44 -7.52
CA PHE A 198 -1.81 -6.30 -6.58
C PHE A 198 -2.84 -5.51 -5.77
N LEU A 199 -4.04 -6.05 -5.66
CA LEU A 199 -5.06 -5.50 -4.78
C LEU A 199 -4.82 -5.99 -3.36
N VAL A 200 -4.83 -5.07 -2.39
CA VAL A 200 -4.73 -5.40 -0.96
C VAL A 200 -5.94 -4.87 -0.20
N PRO A 201 -6.39 -5.54 0.89
CA PRO A 201 -7.58 -5.12 1.64
C PRO A 201 -7.55 -3.66 2.05
N SER A 202 -6.38 -3.21 2.52
CA SER A 202 -6.13 -1.80 2.85
C SER A 202 -4.65 -1.47 2.71
N GLY A 203 -4.33 -0.19 2.53
CA GLY A 203 -2.94 0.28 2.51
C GLY A 203 -2.22 0.06 3.84
N ILE A 204 -2.95 0.01 4.97
CA ILE A 204 -2.38 -0.32 6.29
C ILE A 204 -1.93 -1.78 6.33
N PHE A 205 -2.77 -2.71 5.82
CA PHE A 205 -2.41 -4.11 5.67
C PHE A 205 -1.17 -4.26 4.78
N GLY A 206 -1.17 -3.61 3.61
CA GLY A 206 -0.03 -3.64 2.69
C GLY A 206 1.26 -3.13 3.33
N ALA A 207 1.17 -2.05 4.11
CA ALA A 207 2.31 -1.49 4.83
C ALA A 207 2.85 -2.46 5.89
N ALA A 208 1.97 -3.09 6.68
CA ALA A 208 2.38 -4.06 7.70
C ALA A 208 3.06 -5.28 7.07
N GLU A 209 2.47 -5.85 6.00
CA GLU A 209 3.04 -7.01 5.32
C GLU A 209 4.38 -6.70 4.62
N ALA A 210 4.52 -5.51 4.02
CA ALA A 210 5.79 -5.08 3.45
C ALA A 210 6.89 -4.97 4.52
N GLN A 211 6.57 -4.42 5.70
CA GLN A 211 7.50 -4.34 6.81
C GLN A 211 7.82 -5.72 7.40
N ASN A 212 6.83 -6.61 7.54
CA ASN A 212 7.05 -8.01 7.94
C ASN A 212 7.94 -8.75 6.93
N ALA A 213 7.85 -8.41 5.64
CA ALA A 213 8.75 -8.92 4.60
C ALA A 213 10.15 -8.27 4.63
N GLY A 214 10.41 -7.35 5.56
CA GLY A 214 11.70 -6.71 5.79
C GLY A 214 11.94 -5.42 4.97
N CYS A 215 10.89 -4.74 4.52
CA CYS A 215 11.03 -3.43 3.89
C CYS A 215 11.35 -2.32 4.91
N ALA A 216 12.28 -1.45 4.55
CA ALA A 216 12.36 -0.13 5.18
C ALA A 216 11.13 0.70 4.80
N PHE A 217 10.53 1.39 5.77
CA PHE A 217 9.40 2.29 5.53
C PHE A 217 9.91 3.66 5.09
N ILE A 218 9.41 4.16 3.95
CA ILE A 218 9.73 5.48 3.41
C ILE A 218 8.40 6.21 3.17
N PRO A 219 8.10 7.26 3.96
CA PRO A 219 6.95 8.12 3.68
C PRO A 219 7.19 8.92 2.40
N ALA A 220 6.16 9.02 1.53
CA ALA A 220 6.24 9.66 0.23
C ALA A 220 5.10 10.68 0.02
#